data_ad8c41db590f388e0f1bff541fb5a8f8
#
_entry.id   ad8c41db590f388e0f1bff541fb5a8f8
#
_cell.length_a   1.000
_cell.length_b   1.000
_cell.length_c   1.000
_cell.angle_alpha   90.00
_cell.angle_beta   90.00
_cell.angle_gamma   90.00
#
_symmetry.space_group_name_H-M   'P 1'
#
loop_
_entity.id
_entity.type
_entity.pdbx_description
1 polymer ?
#
loop_
_entity_poly.entity_id
_entity_poly.type
_entity_poly.pdbx_seq_one_letter_code
_entity_poly.pdbx_strand_id
1 'polypeptide(L)'
;MKLRSNFFLGDSLIILISFIFIFFAFKTFWHFETGSVVQVNFQGKTYGNFSLFQDKKISLVGREGESMIEIKNGQARFKSAPCKNQYCVQQGWIRFTGQILICIPNEISIEILGKTKAY
;
A
#
# COMPACT_ATOMS: atom_id res chain seq x y z
N MET A 1 -12.12 17.40 49.09
CA MET A 1 -11.83 15.96 48.94
C MET A 1 -10.40 15.77 48.54
N LYS A 2 -9.53 15.38 49.48
CA LYS A 2 -8.15 15.04 49.15
C LYS A 2 -8.16 13.66 48.51
N LEU A 3 -8.06 13.60 47.19
CA LEU A 3 -7.65 12.39 46.48
C LEU A 3 -6.19 12.10 46.90
N ARG A 4 -6.05 11.37 48.00
CA ARG A 4 -4.78 10.74 48.31
C ARG A 4 -4.55 9.72 47.20
N SER A 5 -3.75 10.08 46.22
CA SER A 5 -3.23 9.12 45.27
C SER A 5 -2.28 8.21 46.00
N ASN A 6 -2.85 7.18 46.61
CA ASN A 6 -2.06 5.99 46.92
C ASN A 6 -1.76 5.33 45.57
N PHE A 7 -0.84 5.92 44.84
CA PHE A 7 -0.25 5.30 43.66
C PHE A 7 0.54 4.10 44.21
N PHE A 8 -0.17 3.00 44.33
CA PHE A 8 0.43 1.75 44.79
C PHE A 8 1.40 1.25 43.72
N LEU A 9 2.49 0.65 44.18
CA LEU A 9 3.47 -0.06 43.34
C LEU A 9 2.77 -0.97 42.32
N GLY A 10 1.60 -1.55 42.69
CA GLY A 10 0.78 -2.36 41.80
C GLY A 10 0.22 -1.64 40.59
N ASP A 11 -0.25 -0.40 40.76
CA ASP A 11 -0.81 0.39 39.65
C ASP A 11 0.26 0.76 38.64
N SER A 12 1.44 1.12 39.14
CA SER A 12 2.60 1.40 38.29
C SER A 12 3.04 0.19 37.48
N LEU A 13 2.98 -0.98 38.09
CA LEU A 13 3.36 -2.25 37.46
C LEU A 13 2.36 -2.64 36.36
N ILE A 14 1.07 -2.45 36.60
CA ILE A 14 0.00 -2.71 35.61
C ILE A 14 0.14 -1.78 34.42
N ILE A 15 0.40 -0.50 34.66
CA ILE A 15 0.62 0.48 33.58
C ILE A 15 1.83 0.08 32.74
N LEU A 16 2.92 -0.32 33.36
CA LEU A 16 4.15 -0.72 32.66
C LEU A 16 3.92 -1.98 31.82
N ILE A 17 3.24 -2.98 32.35
CA ILE A 17 2.89 -4.20 31.61
C ILE A 17 1.96 -3.87 30.43
N SER A 18 1.00 -2.98 30.63
CA SER A 18 0.08 -2.52 29.59
C SER A 18 0.84 -1.83 28.45
N PHE A 19 1.79 -0.96 28.75
CA PHE A 19 2.63 -0.32 27.73
C PHE A 19 3.49 -1.33 26.96
N ILE A 20 4.07 -2.29 27.64
CA ILE A 20 4.85 -3.35 27.00
C ILE A 20 3.95 -4.17 26.07
N PHE A 21 2.75 -4.52 26.52
CA PHE A 21 1.80 -5.28 25.72
C PHE A 21 1.37 -4.50 24.46
N ILE A 22 1.03 -3.22 24.62
CA ILE A 22 0.66 -2.36 23.49
C ILE A 22 1.81 -2.22 22.51
N PHE A 23 3.03 -2.03 23.00
CA PHE A 23 4.22 -1.93 22.18
C PHE A 23 4.48 -3.22 21.37
N PHE A 24 4.32 -4.37 22.01
CA PHE A 24 4.43 -5.67 21.35
C PHE A 24 3.33 -5.90 20.32
N ALA A 25 2.10 -5.58 20.67
CA ALA A 25 0.96 -5.67 19.75
C ALA A 25 1.18 -4.77 18.53
N PHE A 26 1.62 -3.53 18.76
CA PHE A 26 1.94 -2.59 17.71
C PHE A 26 3.03 -3.12 16.76
N LYS A 27 4.10 -3.67 17.31
CA LYS A 27 5.17 -4.29 16.52
C LYS A 27 4.69 -5.49 15.70
N THR A 28 3.81 -6.30 16.27
CA THR A 28 3.29 -7.50 15.60
C THR A 28 2.31 -7.16 14.48
N PHE A 29 1.43 -6.18 14.71
CA PHE A 29 0.43 -5.79 13.72
C PHE A 29 0.95 -4.83 12.64
N TRP A 30 2.02 -4.10 12.93
CA TRP A 30 2.54 -3.09 12.02
C TRP A 30 3.69 -3.61 11.15
N HIS A 31 3.48 -4.77 10.55
CA HIS A 31 4.42 -5.30 9.57
C HIS A 31 3.93 -4.94 8.16
N PHE A 32 4.44 -3.84 7.63
CA PHE A 32 4.29 -3.53 6.21
C PHE A 32 5.39 -4.25 5.45
N GLU A 33 5.02 -5.32 4.79
CA GLU A 33 5.93 -6.02 3.90
C GLU A 33 6.00 -5.30 2.56
N THR A 34 7.21 -5.00 2.11
CA THR A 34 7.43 -4.48 0.77
C THR A 34 7.10 -5.57 -0.26
N GLY A 35 6.36 -5.18 -1.28
CA GLY A 35 6.01 -6.09 -2.36
C GLY A 35 7.18 -6.36 -3.31
N SER A 36 7.04 -7.37 -4.11
CA SER A 36 8.02 -7.72 -5.14
C SER A 36 7.45 -7.73 -6.55
N VAL A 37 6.14 -7.78 -6.67
CA VAL A 37 5.44 -7.90 -7.96
C VAL A 37 4.29 -6.89 -8.03
N VAL A 38 4.14 -6.26 -9.18
CA VAL A 38 2.98 -5.45 -9.54
C VAL A 38 2.09 -6.25 -10.45
N GLN A 39 0.87 -6.49 -10.03
CA GLN A 39 -0.17 -7.05 -10.90
C GLN A 39 -0.98 -5.92 -11.52
N VAL A 40 -1.01 -5.89 -12.83
CA VAL A 40 -1.80 -4.91 -13.59
C VAL A 40 -3.08 -5.58 -14.09
N ASN A 41 -4.21 -5.03 -13.70
CA ASN A 41 -5.52 -5.47 -14.17
C ASN A 41 -6.10 -4.40 -15.10
N PHE A 42 -6.63 -4.85 -16.22
CA PHE A 42 -7.23 -3.99 -17.23
C PHE A 42 -8.59 -4.56 -17.65
N GLN A 43 -9.63 -3.76 -17.52
CA GLN A 43 -11.01 -4.14 -17.84
C GLN A 43 -11.47 -5.46 -17.18
N GLY A 44 -11.15 -5.61 -15.89
CA GLY A 44 -11.52 -6.80 -15.12
C GLY A 44 -10.69 -8.05 -15.39
N LYS A 45 -9.68 -7.96 -16.24
CA LYS A 45 -8.77 -9.07 -16.56
C LYS A 45 -7.34 -8.71 -16.18
N THR A 46 -6.57 -9.70 -15.78
CA THR A 46 -5.14 -9.51 -15.50
C THR A 46 -4.39 -9.26 -16.81
N TYR A 47 -3.81 -8.07 -16.93
CA TYR A 47 -2.97 -7.72 -18.07
C TYR A 47 -1.60 -8.37 -17.97
N GLY A 48 -1.00 -8.36 -16.79
CA GLY A 48 0.30 -8.98 -16.55
C GLY A 48 0.83 -8.70 -15.16
N ASN A 49 1.90 -9.41 -14.83
CA ASN A 49 2.65 -9.23 -13.59
C ASN A 49 4.05 -8.74 -13.94
N PHE A 50 4.50 -7.72 -13.23
CA PHE A 50 5.79 -7.07 -13.47
C PHE A 50 6.59 -7.02 -12.19
N SER A 51 7.92 -7.16 -12.28
CA SER A 51 8.78 -7.05 -11.11
C SER A 51 8.92 -5.61 -10.67
N LEU A 52 8.80 -5.35 -9.36
CA LEU A 52 9.07 -4.04 -8.77
C LEU A 52 10.55 -3.66 -8.78
N PHE A 53 11.43 -4.64 -8.95
CA PHE A 53 12.88 -4.44 -8.94
C PHE A 53 13.45 -4.04 -10.29
N GLN A 54 12.63 -4.08 -11.34
CA GLN A 54 13.02 -3.64 -12.69
C GLN A 54 12.27 -2.37 -13.04
N ASP A 55 13.00 -1.32 -13.33
CA ASP A 55 12.42 -0.06 -13.81
C ASP A 55 11.74 -0.30 -15.14
N LYS A 56 10.46 0.05 -15.24
CA LYS A 56 9.67 -0.18 -16.43
C LYS A 56 8.55 0.85 -16.55
N LYS A 57 8.20 1.19 -17.78
CA LYS A 57 7.02 1.99 -18.09
C LYS A 57 6.06 1.16 -18.92
N ILE A 58 4.81 1.12 -18.50
CA ILE A 58 3.75 0.38 -19.16
C ILE A 58 2.68 1.36 -19.60
N SER A 59 2.37 1.34 -20.89
CA SER A 59 1.35 2.20 -21.46
C SER A 59 0.13 1.37 -21.83
N LEU A 60 -1.05 1.80 -21.36
CA LEU A 60 -2.32 1.14 -21.63
C LEU A 60 -3.31 2.16 -22.18
N VAL A 61 -3.92 1.83 -23.31
CA VAL A 61 -4.96 2.68 -23.93
C VAL A 61 -6.33 2.15 -23.51
N GLY A 62 -7.04 2.93 -22.71
CA GLY A 62 -8.41 2.66 -22.28
C GLY A 62 -9.43 3.49 -23.05
N ARG A 63 -10.68 3.48 -22.56
CA ARG A 63 -11.79 4.20 -23.18
C ARG A 63 -11.59 5.72 -23.20
N GLU A 64 -11.01 6.26 -22.16
CA GLU A 64 -10.81 7.71 -21.97
C GLU A 64 -9.48 8.21 -22.51
N GLY A 65 -8.57 7.33 -22.87
CA GLY A 65 -7.26 7.67 -23.38
C GLY A 65 -6.15 6.79 -22.81
N GLU A 66 -4.92 7.26 -22.92
CA GLU A 66 -3.73 6.52 -22.50
C GLU A 66 -3.41 6.74 -21.03
N SER A 67 -3.20 5.65 -20.31
CA SER A 67 -2.66 5.66 -18.95
C SER A 67 -1.27 5.05 -18.95
N MET A 68 -0.34 5.69 -18.26
CA MET A 68 1.03 5.21 -18.14
C MET A 68 1.32 4.82 -16.69
N ILE A 69 1.80 3.59 -16.52
CA ILE A 69 2.25 3.06 -15.23
C ILE A 69 3.78 3.10 -15.22
N GLU A 70 4.35 3.66 -14.18
CA GLU A 70 5.80 3.72 -14.00
C GLU A 70 6.21 2.86 -12.81
N ILE A 71 7.20 2.00 -13.03
CA ILE A 71 7.86 1.22 -11.98
C ILE A 71 9.28 1.74 -11.86
N LYS A 72 9.65 2.22 -10.67
CA LYS A 72 10.96 2.78 -10.40
C LYS A 72 11.34 2.61 -8.94
N ASN A 73 12.58 2.21 -8.67
CA ASN A 73 13.12 2.09 -7.30
C ASN A 73 12.26 1.22 -6.37
N GLY A 74 11.70 0.12 -6.85
CA GLY A 74 10.86 -0.77 -6.06
C GLY A 74 9.47 -0.22 -5.74
N GLN A 75 9.00 0.77 -6.50
CA GLN A 75 7.70 1.42 -6.34
C GLN A 75 6.97 1.48 -7.68
N ALA A 76 5.65 1.61 -7.62
CA ALA A 76 4.82 1.77 -8.81
C ALA A 76 3.84 2.93 -8.63
N ARG A 77 3.51 3.60 -9.73
CA ARG A 77 2.51 4.67 -9.75
C ARG A 77 1.87 4.80 -11.13
N PHE A 78 0.76 5.50 -11.18
CA PHE A 78 0.28 6.07 -12.45
C PHE A 78 1.07 7.35 -12.75
N LYS A 79 1.88 7.34 -13.78
CA LYS A 79 2.63 8.50 -14.20
C LYS A 79 1.75 9.51 -14.91
N SER A 80 0.84 9.04 -15.74
CA SER A 80 -0.16 9.84 -16.44
C SER A 80 -1.46 9.07 -16.61
N ALA A 81 -2.56 9.80 -16.65
CA ALA A 81 -3.88 9.25 -16.85
C ALA A 81 -4.77 10.31 -17.51
N PRO A 82 -5.83 9.90 -18.26
CA PRO A 82 -6.71 10.84 -18.95
C PRO A 82 -7.77 11.48 -18.06
N CYS A 83 -7.73 11.25 -16.76
CA CYS A 83 -8.68 11.82 -15.80
C CYS A 83 -8.61 13.34 -15.75
N LYS A 84 -9.75 14.03 -15.69
CA LYS A 84 -9.80 15.51 -15.58
C LYS A 84 -9.08 16.02 -14.32
N ASN A 85 -9.30 15.37 -13.18
CA ASN A 85 -8.77 15.76 -11.88
C ASN A 85 -7.45 15.07 -11.53
N GLN A 86 -6.97 14.16 -12.37
CA GLN A 86 -5.71 13.43 -12.18
C GLN A 86 -5.61 12.68 -10.84
N TYR A 87 -6.74 12.18 -10.33
CA TYR A 87 -6.76 11.44 -9.05
C TYR A 87 -5.89 10.19 -9.08
N CYS A 88 -5.82 9.51 -10.22
CA CYS A 88 -4.97 8.32 -10.38
C CYS A 88 -3.49 8.66 -10.18
N VAL A 89 -3.05 9.80 -10.72
CA VAL A 89 -1.66 10.29 -10.60
C VAL A 89 -1.39 10.81 -9.20
N GLN A 90 -2.35 11.50 -8.59
CA GLN A 90 -2.21 12.10 -7.26
C GLN A 90 -2.09 11.07 -6.13
N GLN A 91 -2.52 9.84 -6.35
CA GLN A 91 -2.37 8.76 -5.36
C GLN A 91 -0.90 8.46 -5.04
N GLY A 92 0.00 8.78 -5.98
CA GLY A 92 1.44 8.68 -5.77
C GLY A 92 1.98 7.25 -5.85
N TRP A 93 3.12 7.03 -5.21
CA TRP A 93 3.83 5.77 -5.25
C TRP A 93 3.28 4.75 -4.27
N ILE A 94 3.19 3.49 -4.69
CA ILE A 94 2.88 2.35 -3.82
C ILE A 94 4.01 1.32 -3.90
N ARG A 95 4.28 0.65 -2.78
CA ARG A 95 5.34 -0.34 -2.68
C ARG A 95 5.06 -1.49 -1.71
N PHE A 96 4.09 -1.33 -0.83
CA PHE A 96 3.77 -2.35 0.18
C PHE A 96 2.76 -3.36 -0.36
N THR A 97 2.92 -4.61 0.05
CA THR A 97 1.98 -5.68 -0.29
C THR A 97 0.56 -5.32 0.14
N GLY A 98 -0.39 -5.51 -0.76
CA GLY A 98 -1.80 -5.21 -0.52
C GLY A 98 -2.23 -3.79 -0.91
N GLN A 99 -1.30 -2.91 -1.26
CA GLN A 99 -1.66 -1.59 -1.77
C GLN A 99 -2.20 -1.70 -3.20
N ILE A 100 -3.26 -0.95 -3.47
CA ILE A 100 -3.94 -0.94 -4.77
C ILE A 100 -4.12 0.50 -5.22
N LEU A 101 -3.81 0.75 -6.49
CA LEU A 101 -4.19 1.98 -7.18
C LEU A 101 -5.23 1.65 -8.25
N ILE A 102 -6.29 2.44 -8.31
CA ILE A 102 -7.37 2.24 -9.26
C ILE A 102 -7.57 3.51 -10.08
N CYS A 103 -7.62 3.35 -11.40
CA CYS A 103 -8.02 4.39 -12.35
C CYS A 103 -9.38 4.01 -12.96
N ILE A 104 -10.45 4.52 -12.40
CA ILE A 104 -11.82 4.15 -12.74
C ILE A 104 -12.17 4.48 -14.20
N PRO A 105 -11.82 5.68 -14.75
CA PRO A 105 -12.20 6.01 -16.12
C PRO A 105 -11.69 5.02 -17.16
N ASN A 106 -10.49 4.45 -16.96
CA ASN A 106 -9.90 3.47 -17.87
C ASN A 106 -10.02 2.02 -17.40
N GLU A 107 -10.69 1.78 -16.27
CA GLU A 107 -10.81 0.44 -15.69
C GLU A 107 -9.46 -0.28 -15.50
N ILE A 108 -8.46 0.48 -15.06
CA ILE A 108 -7.12 -0.03 -14.79
C ILE A 108 -6.89 -0.04 -13.30
N SER A 109 -6.37 -1.13 -12.77
CA SER A 109 -5.91 -1.21 -11.40
C SER A 109 -4.54 -1.85 -11.33
N ILE A 110 -3.73 -1.39 -10.38
CA ILE A 110 -2.44 -2.01 -10.06
C ILE A 110 -2.44 -2.41 -8.61
N GLU A 111 -1.95 -3.60 -8.34
CA GLU A 111 -1.89 -4.19 -7.01
C GLU A 111 -0.49 -4.69 -6.74
N ILE A 112 0.00 -4.43 -5.53
CA ILE A 112 1.30 -4.92 -5.09
C ILE A 112 1.14 -6.27 -4.44
N LEU A 113 1.86 -7.26 -4.94
CA LEU A 113 1.88 -8.62 -4.43
C LEU A 113 3.21 -8.96 -3.76
N GLY A 114 3.16 -9.81 -2.74
CA GLY A 114 4.34 -10.31 -2.06
C GLY A 114 5.04 -11.45 -2.80
N LYS A 115 6.18 -11.88 -2.26
CA LYS A 115 7.12 -12.84 -2.90
C LYS A 115 6.54 -14.23 -3.21
N THR A 116 5.43 -14.61 -2.62
CA THR A 116 5.06 -16.03 -2.54
C THR A 116 3.88 -16.44 -3.40
N LYS A 117 3.28 -15.56 -4.15
CA LYS A 117 2.11 -15.94 -4.95
C LYS A 117 2.27 -15.47 -6.38
N ALA A 118 3.01 -16.25 -7.13
CA ALA A 118 2.86 -16.28 -8.57
C ALA A 118 1.58 -17.07 -8.89
N TYR A 119 0.53 -16.36 -9.15
CA TYR A 119 -0.66 -16.94 -9.75
C TYR A 119 -0.60 -16.76 -11.26
#